data_342612d1eb16078f41f709104e8c3a96
#
_entry.id   342612d1eb16078f41f709104e8c3a96
#
_cell.length_a   1.000
_cell.length_b   1.000
_cell.length_c   1.000
_cell.angle_alpha   90.00
_cell.angle_beta   90.00
_cell.angle_gamma   90.00
#
_symmetry.space_group_name_H-M   'P 1'
#
loop_
_entity.id
_entity.type
_entity.pdbx_description
1 polymer ?
#
loop_
_entity_poly.entity_id
_entity_poly.type
_entity_poly.pdbx_seq_one_letter_code
_entity_poly.pdbx_strand_id
1 'polypeptide(L)'
;IPRCDLKPERLRGRLTLALDDVQNPGNLGTIIRLADWFGITDIVCSEASADCFNPKVVQATMGAILRVRVHYTDLAALLSKAAALGLPVCGTFLEGANIYETELKPAGIVVMGNEGRGITDAVARTVTQKLFIPPWPAGRRGSESLNVAMATGIVCGEFRRQASAKAGK
;
A
#
# COMPACT_ATOMS: atom_id res chain seq x y z
N ILE A 1 6.17 -6.77 19.06
CA ILE A 1 5.34 -7.16 17.90
C ILE A 1 5.85 -8.50 17.42
N PRO A 2 5.00 -9.53 17.23
CA PRO A 2 5.46 -10.82 16.72
C PRO A 2 6.04 -10.63 15.31
N ARG A 3 7.27 -11.08 15.08
CA ARG A 3 7.83 -11.17 13.73
C ARG A 3 7.04 -12.23 12.97
N CYS A 4 6.58 -11.90 11.79
CA CYS A 4 5.87 -12.85 10.94
C CYS A 4 6.82 -13.37 9.85
N ASP A 5 6.95 -14.70 9.77
CA ASP A 5 7.59 -15.36 8.65
C ASP A 5 6.68 -15.42 7.42
N LEU A 6 6.22 -14.24 6.98
CA LEU A 6 5.38 -14.15 5.80
C LEU A 6 6.23 -14.47 4.56
N LYS A 7 5.93 -15.59 3.94
CA LYS A 7 6.59 -15.98 2.69
C LYS A 7 5.98 -15.23 1.51
N PRO A 8 6.79 -14.63 0.62
CA PRO A 8 6.28 -13.88 -0.53
C PRO A 8 5.33 -14.69 -1.42
N GLU A 9 5.51 -16.00 -1.51
CA GLU A 9 4.66 -16.92 -2.30
C GLU A 9 3.20 -16.88 -1.86
N ARG A 10 2.93 -16.59 -0.58
CA ARG A 10 1.56 -16.45 -0.05
C ARG A 10 0.83 -15.21 -0.55
N LEU A 11 1.55 -14.26 -1.12
CA LEU A 11 0.99 -13.02 -1.68
C LEU A 11 0.53 -13.18 -3.14
N ARG A 12 0.80 -14.31 -3.77
CA ARG A 12 0.37 -14.58 -5.14
C ARG A 12 -1.16 -14.54 -5.28
N GLY A 13 -1.65 -13.98 -6.37
CA GLY A 13 -3.06 -13.98 -6.74
C GLY A 13 -3.95 -13.05 -5.91
N ARG A 14 -3.36 -12.20 -5.04
CA ARG A 14 -4.09 -11.24 -4.21
C ARG A 14 -3.46 -9.86 -4.23
N LEU A 15 -4.25 -8.85 -3.93
CA LEU A 15 -3.75 -7.50 -3.71
C LEU A 15 -3.34 -7.36 -2.23
N THR A 16 -2.13 -6.85 -2.02
CA THR A 16 -1.52 -6.65 -0.69
C THR A 16 -1.05 -5.21 -0.57
N LEU A 17 -1.22 -4.60 0.59
CA LEU A 17 -0.62 -3.31 0.91
C LEU A 17 0.72 -3.49 1.61
N ALA A 18 1.71 -2.69 1.23
CA ALA A 18 2.99 -2.58 1.91
C ALA A 18 3.18 -1.14 2.38
N LEU A 19 3.48 -0.97 3.67
CA LEU A 19 3.62 0.35 4.30
C LEU A 19 5.06 0.57 4.74
N ASP A 20 5.70 1.53 4.10
CA ASP A 20 7.09 1.89 4.35
C ASP A 20 7.16 3.06 5.33
N ASP A 21 7.39 2.73 6.60
CA ASP A 21 7.51 3.69 7.70
C ASP A 21 6.29 4.62 7.89
N VAL A 22 5.09 4.08 7.75
CA VAL A 22 3.86 4.82 8.11
C VAL A 22 3.78 4.90 9.63
N GLN A 23 4.09 6.05 10.19
CA GLN A 23 4.30 6.25 11.63
C GLN A 23 3.12 6.88 12.34
N ASN A 24 2.24 7.58 11.63
CA ASN A 24 1.07 8.20 12.24
C ASN A 24 0.01 7.14 12.57
N PRO A 25 -0.38 7.00 13.85
CA PRO A 25 -1.37 5.98 14.27
C PRO A 25 -2.73 6.14 13.58
N GLY A 26 -3.19 7.37 13.36
CA GLY A 26 -4.45 7.65 12.66
C GLY A 26 -4.41 7.21 11.21
N ASN A 27 -3.32 7.46 10.51
CA ASN A 27 -3.13 7.01 9.13
C ASN A 27 -3.11 5.48 9.05
N LEU A 28 -2.36 4.82 9.92
CA LEU A 28 -2.31 3.35 9.94
C LEU A 28 -3.69 2.76 10.18
N GLY A 29 -4.42 3.25 11.16
CA GLY A 29 -5.78 2.78 11.47
C GLY A 29 -6.75 2.98 10.30
N THR A 30 -6.69 4.13 9.63
CA THR A 30 -7.49 4.42 8.44
C THR A 30 -7.12 3.50 7.27
N ILE A 31 -5.83 3.23 7.07
CA ILE A 31 -5.36 2.31 6.03
C ILE A 31 -5.84 0.88 6.29
N ILE A 32 -5.81 0.41 7.53
CA ILE A 32 -6.37 -0.90 7.91
C ILE A 32 -7.86 -0.96 7.57
N ARG A 33 -8.62 0.10 7.87
CA ARG A 33 -10.04 0.19 7.52
C ARG A 33 -10.28 0.19 6.01
N LEU A 34 -9.44 0.89 5.25
CA LEU A 34 -9.50 0.88 3.78
C LEU A 34 -9.18 -0.51 3.21
N ALA A 35 -8.19 -1.21 3.77
CA ALA A 35 -7.87 -2.57 3.38
C ALA A 35 -9.07 -3.52 3.54
N ASP A 36 -9.74 -3.46 4.68
CA ASP A 36 -10.97 -4.22 4.92
C ASP A 36 -12.07 -3.88 3.89
N TRP A 37 -12.29 -2.59 3.64
CA TRP A 37 -13.29 -2.13 2.67
C TRP A 37 -13.03 -2.65 1.25
N PHE A 38 -11.78 -2.65 0.82
CA PHE A 38 -11.38 -3.09 -0.51
C PHE A 38 -11.03 -4.58 -0.60
N GLY A 39 -11.34 -5.38 0.44
CA GLY A 39 -11.09 -6.82 0.44
C GLY A 39 -9.61 -7.18 0.39
N ILE A 40 -8.76 -6.37 1.01
CA ILE A 40 -7.33 -6.63 1.18
C ILE A 40 -7.14 -7.23 2.57
N THR A 41 -6.71 -8.48 2.63
CA THR A 41 -6.62 -9.24 3.88
C THR A 41 -5.28 -9.12 4.58
N ASP A 42 -4.23 -8.69 3.86
CA ASP A 42 -2.88 -8.61 4.39
C ASP A 42 -2.26 -7.23 4.14
N ILE A 43 -1.69 -6.66 5.19
CA ILE A 43 -0.85 -5.47 5.16
C ILE A 43 0.52 -5.87 5.68
N VAL A 44 1.57 -5.48 4.97
CA VAL A 44 2.96 -5.69 5.39
C VAL A 44 3.58 -4.35 5.72
N CYS A 45 4.03 -4.19 6.94
CA CYS A 45 4.66 -2.96 7.44
C CYS A 45 6.16 -3.16 7.62
N SER A 46 6.93 -2.10 7.35
CA SER A 46 8.30 -2.01 7.85
C SER A 46 8.32 -1.96 9.38
N GLU A 47 9.45 -2.34 9.99
CA GLU A 47 9.59 -2.40 11.44
C GLU A 47 9.44 -1.03 12.12
N ALA A 48 9.72 0.06 11.42
CA ALA A 48 9.58 1.43 11.92
C ALA A 48 8.16 2.01 11.80
N SER A 49 7.23 1.28 11.20
CA SER A 49 5.82 1.68 11.13
C SER A 49 5.16 1.66 12.51
N ALA A 50 4.07 2.42 12.66
CA ALA A 50 3.29 2.45 13.91
C ALA A 50 2.80 1.05 14.30
N ASP A 51 2.69 0.79 15.60
CA ASP A 51 2.16 -0.48 16.12
C ASP A 51 0.65 -0.56 15.90
N CYS A 52 0.18 -1.58 15.19
CA CYS A 52 -1.23 -1.78 14.92
C CYS A 52 -2.08 -2.05 16.18
N PHE A 53 -1.45 -2.45 17.28
CA PHE A 53 -2.12 -2.63 18.59
C PHE A 53 -2.07 -1.39 19.47
N ASN A 54 -1.46 -0.30 19.01
CA ASN A 54 -1.58 0.99 19.69
C ASN A 54 -3.08 1.35 19.81
N PRO A 55 -3.59 1.76 21.00
CA PRO A 55 -5.01 2.07 21.19
C PRO A 55 -5.59 3.08 20.19
N LYS A 56 -4.79 4.07 19.78
CA LYS A 56 -5.19 5.05 18.76
C LYS A 56 -5.36 4.42 17.38
N VAL A 57 -4.52 3.43 17.02
CA VAL A 57 -4.66 2.67 15.79
C VAL A 57 -5.91 1.81 15.85
N VAL A 58 -6.05 1.01 16.91
CA VAL A 58 -7.20 0.11 17.10
C VAL A 58 -8.52 0.89 17.00
N GLN A 59 -8.61 2.03 17.66
CA GLN A 59 -9.80 2.91 17.60
C GLN A 59 -10.07 3.39 16.16
N ALA A 60 -9.05 3.81 15.44
CA ALA A 60 -9.18 4.33 14.08
C ALA A 60 -9.58 3.24 13.07
N THR A 61 -9.34 1.95 13.35
CA THR A 61 -9.73 0.84 12.47
C THR A 61 -11.24 0.59 12.43
N MET A 62 -11.99 1.06 13.40
CA MET A 62 -13.44 0.80 13.51
C MET A 62 -13.78 -0.70 13.42
N GLY A 63 -12.98 -1.55 14.08
CA GLY A 63 -13.15 -3.01 14.11
C GLY A 63 -12.50 -3.76 12.95
N ALA A 64 -11.96 -3.09 11.94
CA ALA A 64 -11.30 -3.74 10.79
C ALA A 64 -10.07 -4.56 11.21
N ILE A 65 -9.42 -4.23 12.31
CA ILE A 65 -8.26 -4.96 12.85
C ILE A 65 -8.53 -6.45 13.10
N LEU A 66 -9.78 -6.84 13.23
CA LEU A 66 -10.18 -8.24 13.41
C LEU A 66 -10.24 -9.03 12.09
N ARG A 67 -10.25 -8.34 10.95
CA ARG A 67 -10.41 -8.92 9.60
C ARG A 67 -9.18 -8.75 8.71
N VAL A 68 -8.28 -7.84 9.06
CA VAL A 68 -7.05 -7.56 8.31
C VAL A 68 -5.85 -8.00 9.14
N ARG A 69 -4.96 -8.78 8.54
CA ARG A 69 -3.71 -9.19 9.17
C ARG A 69 -2.62 -8.16 8.88
N VAL A 70 -2.00 -7.66 9.93
CA VAL A 70 -0.89 -6.72 9.82
C VAL A 70 0.41 -7.44 10.21
N HIS A 71 1.36 -7.47 9.28
CA HIS A 71 2.64 -8.14 9.44
C HIS A 71 3.76 -7.10 9.51
N TYR A 72 4.76 -7.33 10.36
CA TYR A 72 5.95 -6.48 10.47
C TYR A 72 7.18 -7.27 10.08
N THR A 73 7.99 -6.73 9.18
CA THR A 73 9.19 -7.41 8.66
C THR A 73 10.18 -6.40 8.08
N ASP A 74 11.37 -6.89 7.69
CA ASP A 74 12.25 -6.17 6.78
C ASP A 74 11.54 -6.05 5.40
N LEU A 75 10.92 -4.89 5.18
CA LEU A 75 10.07 -4.67 4.02
C LEU A 75 10.86 -4.74 2.72
N ALA A 76 12.03 -4.14 2.67
CA ALA A 76 12.87 -4.16 1.46
C ALA A 76 13.27 -5.59 1.07
N ALA A 77 13.63 -6.42 2.04
CA ALA A 77 13.97 -7.83 1.80
C ALA A 77 12.78 -8.63 1.28
N LEU A 78 11.59 -8.45 1.88
CA LEU A 78 10.37 -9.13 1.44
C LEU A 78 9.98 -8.72 0.02
N LEU A 79 9.97 -7.42 -0.27
CA LEU A 79 9.59 -6.90 -1.58
C LEU A 79 10.59 -7.30 -2.68
N SER A 80 11.88 -7.35 -2.37
CA SER A 80 12.91 -7.84 -3.28
C SER A 80 12.66 -9.30 -3.68
N LYS A 81 12.34 -10.15 -2.72
CA LYS A 81 11.98 -11.55 -2.98
C LYS A 81 10.69 -11.66 -3.80
N ALA A 82 9.68 -10.85 -3.48
CA ALA A 82 8.42 -10.83 -4.22
C ALA A 82 8.62 -10.43 -5.68
N ALA A 83 9.42 -9.39 -5.94
CA ALA A 83 9.77 -8.96 -7.29
C ALA A 83 10.53 -10.04 -8.07
N ALA A 84 11.48 -10.73 -7.41
CA ALA A 84 12.22 -11.87 -8.00
C ALA A 84 11.31 -13.04 -8.39
N LEU A 85 10.18 -13.22 -7.68
CA LEU A 85 9.14 -14.21 -8.01
C LEU A 85 8.17 -13.74 -9.10
N GLY A 86 8.37 -12.56 -9.67
CA GLY A 86 7.51 -11.98 -10.70
C GLY A 86 6.22 -11.35 -10.18
N LEU A 87 6.09 -11.12 -8.87
CA LEU A 87 4.96 -10.38 -8.31
C LEU A 87 5.09 -8.89 -8.65
N PRO A 88 4.05 -8.23 -9.16
CA PRO A 88 4.08 -6.79 -9.36
C PRO A 88 4.26 -6.07 -8.02
N VAL A 89 5.22 -5.14 -7.96
CA VAL A 89 5.45 -4.24 -6.84
C VAL A 89 5.24 -2.82 -7.33
N CYS A 90 4.05 -2.28 -7.09
CA CYS A 90 3.66 -0.94 -7.50
C CYS A 90 3.93 0.04 -6.36
N GLY A 91 4.73 1.04 -6.58
CA GLY A 91 4.99 2.10 -5.61
C GLY A 91 4.33 3.42 -6.02
N THR A 92 3.82 4.17 -5.05
CA THR A 92 3.25 5.49 -5.28
C THR A 92 4.30 6.56 -5.06
N PHE A 93 4.51 7.40 -6.09
CA PHE A 93 5.50 8.47 -6.11
C PHE A 93 4.88 9.78 -6.58
N LEU A 94 5.62 10.88 -6.47
CA LEU A 94 5.23 12.17 -7.04
C LEU A 94 5.45 12.24 -8.55
N GLU A 95 6.04 11.19 -9.12
CA GLU A 95 6.27 11.00 -10.56
C GLU A 95 6.06 9.53 -10.92
N GLY A 96 5.80 9.25 -12.18
CA GLY A 96 5.59 7.89 -12.66
C GLY A 96 4.46 7.81 -13.67
N ALA A 97 3.92 6.61 -13.86
CA ALA A 97 2.78 6.40 -14.73
C ALA A 97 1.49 6.89 -14.06
N ASN A 98 0.67 7.64 -14.81
CA ASN A 98 -0.63 8.09 -14.34
C ASN A 98 -1.51 6.88 -14.03
N ILE A 99 -1.96 6.78 -12.78
CA ILE A 99 -2.71 5.63 -12.29
C ILE A 99 -4.00 5.38 -13.09
N TYR A 100 -4.62 6.43 -13.62
CA TYR A 100 -5.87 6.34 -14.38
C TYR A 100 -5.68 5.92 -15.83
N GLU A 101 -4.47 6.05 -16.37
CA GLU A 101 -4.09 5.70 -17.74
C GLU A 101 -3.27 4.40 -17.82
N THR A 102 -2.99 3.79 -16.67
CA THR A 102 -2.16 2.60 -16.55
C THR A 102 -3.02 1.37 -16.34
N GLU A 103 -2.70 0.30 -17.06
CA GLU A 103 -3.32 -0.99 -16.80
C GLU A 103 -2.80 -1.59 -15.49
N LEU A 104 -3.68 -1.69 -14.49
CA LEU A 104 -3.39 -2.26 -13.19
C LEU A 104 -3.82 -3.72 -13.15
N LYS A 105 -2.91 -4.59 -12.70
CA LYS A 105 -3.24 -6.00 -12.46
C LYS A 105 -4.06 -6.15 -11.19
N PRO A 106 -5.01 -7.09 -11.13
CA PRO A 106 -5.88 -7.29 -9.96
C PRO A 106 -5.13 -7.82 -8.73
N ALA A 107 -3.93 -8.36 -8.93
CA ALA A 107 -3.07 -8.89 -7.88
C ALA A 107 -1.69 -8.23 -7.93
N GLY A 108 -1.04 -8.15 -6.78
CA GLY A 108 0.27 -7.55 -6.61
C GLY A 108 0.41 -6.84 -5.27
N ILE A 109 1.50 -6.13 -5.12
CA ILE A 109 1.80 -5.39 -3.88
C ILE A 109 1.78 -3.90 -4.20
N VAL A 110 1.03 -3.13 -3.43
CA VAL A 110 0.99 -1.66 -3.51
C VAL A 110 1.74 -1.10 -2.33
N VAL A 111 2.80 -0.36 -2.61
CA VAL A 111 3.67 0.27 -1.61
C VAL A 111 3.26 1.72 -1.39
N MET A 112 2.98 2.06 -0.14
CA MET A 112 2.73 3.42 0.33
C MET A 112 3.87 3.85 1.26
N GLY A 113 4.34 5.08 1.09
CA GLY A 113 5.49 5.60 1.84
C GLY A 113 5.12 6.38 3.09
N ASN A 114 6.16 6.79 3.83
CA ASN A 114 6.07 7.66 4.99
C ASN A 114 5.41 8.99 4.65
N GLU A 115 4.69 9.56 5.62
CA GLU A 115 3.90 10.80 5.46
C GLU A 115 4.74 12.02 5.05
N GLY A 116 5.99 12.08 5.49
CA GLY A 116 6.89 13.23 5.19
C GLY A 116 7.99 12.90 4.18
N ARG A 117 8.51 11.67 4.21
CA ARG A 117 9.70 11.27 3.43
C ARG A 117 9.39 10.44 2.19
N GLY A 118 8.15 9.93 2.08
CA GLY A 118 7.78 9.02 1.01
C GLY A 118 8.38 7.62 1.19
N ILE A 119 8.57 6.92 0.08
CA ILE A 119 9.16 5.58 0.04
C ILE A 119 10.68 5.69 0.20
N THR A 120 11.27 4.88 1.09
CA THR A 120 12.72 4.83 1.29
C THR A 120 13.45 4.31 0.06
N ASP A 121 14.73 4.69 -0.11
CA ASP A 121 15.54 4.26 -1.26
C ASP A 121 15.65 2.74 -1.35
N ALA A 122 15.80 2.06 -0.22
CA ALA A 122 15.90 0.59 -0.18
C ALA A 122 14.62 -0.08 -0.72
N VAL A 123 13.45 0.43 -0.35
CA VAL A 123 12.15 -0.06 -0.83
C VAL A 123 11.91 0.38 -2.28
N ALA A 124 12.26 1.61 -2.64
CA ALA A 124 12.10 2.12 -4.01
C ALA A 124 12.83 1.25 -5.06
N ARG A 125 13.99 0.69 -4.71
CA ARG A 125 14.75 -0.22 -5.60
C ARG A 125 14.02 -1.52 -5.90
N THR A 126 13.05 -1.92 -5.09
CA THR A 126 12.25 -3.15 -5.29
C THR A 126 11.04 -2.93 -6.16
N VAL A 127 10.66 -1.66 -6.39
CA VAL A 127 9.46 -1.28 -7.14
C VAL A 127 9.63 -1.63 -8.62
N THR A 128 8.68 -2.38 -9.16
CA THR A 128 8.65 -2.76 -10.57
C THR A 128 7.85 -1.78 -11.43
N GLN A 129 6.95 -1.02 -10.82
CA GLN A 129 6.16 0.01 -11.48
C GLN A 129 5.89 1.20 -10.55
N LYS A 130 6.31 2.38 -10.97
CA LYS A 130 5.99 3.64 -10.30
C LYS A 130 4.65 4.16 -10.77
N LEU A 131 3.76 4.45 -9.82
CA LEU A 131 2.44 5.02 -10.05
C LEU A 131 2.37 6.44 -9.51
N PHE A 132 1.59 7.26 -10.16
CA PHE A 132 1.41 8.67 -9.84
C PHE A 132 -0.08 9.02 -9.84
N ILE A 133 -0.53 9.71 -8.80
CA ILE A 133 -1.88 10.29 -8.72
C ILE A 133 -1.78 11.73 -9.22
N PRO A 134 -2.35 12.04 -10.41
CA PRO A 134 -2.21 13.38 -10.98
C PRO A 134 -3.00 14.43 -10.18
N PRO A 135 -2.45 15.64 -9.97
CA PRO A 135 -3.20 16.77 -9.45
C PRO A 135 -4.13 17.34 -10.54
N TRP A 136 -5.05 18.18 -10.16
CA TRP A 136 -5.91 18.90 -11.10
C TRP A 136 -5.75 20.42 -10.94
N PRO A 137 -5.63 21.20 -12.04
CA PRO A 137 -5.30 20.72 -13.41
C PRO A 137 -3.89 20.11 -13.47
N ALA A 138 -3.63 19.34 -14.52
CA ALA A 138 -2.33 18.71 -14.74
C ALA A 138 -1.21 19.77 -14.70
N GLY A 139 -0.10 19.44 -13.99
CA GLY A 139 1.03 20.35 -13.83
C GLY A 139 0.85 21.44 -12.77
N ARG A 140 -0.28 21.50 -12.07
CA ARG A 140 -0.46 22.44 -10.97
C ARG A 140 0.53 22.14 -9.84
N ARG A 141 1.24 23.16 -9.41
CA ARG A 141 1.99 23.13 -8.14
C ARG A 141 1.02 23.51 -7.01
N GLY A 142 0.65 22.53 -6.19
CA GLY A 142 -0.20 22.71 -5.02
C GLY A 142 0.49 22.17 -3.77
N SER A 143 -0.25 21.41 -2.96
CA SER A 143 0.34 20.65 -1.86
C SER A 143 1.44 19.73 -2.36
N GLU A 144 2.50 19.57 -1.57
CA GLU A 144 3.65 18.74 -1.96
C GLU A 144 3.28 17.26 -2.09
N SER A 145 2.30 16.78 -1.31
CA SER A 145 1.81 15.41 -1.36
C SER A 145 0.39 15.31 -0.80
N LEU A 146 -0.28 14.20 -1.12
CA LEU A 146 -1.53 13.81 -0.48
C LEU A 146 -1.24 13.13 0.87
N ASN A 147 -2.19 13.24 1.81
CA ASN A 147 -2.18 12.38 2.99
C ASN A 147 -2.11 10.91 2.56
N VAL A 148 -1.26 10.10 3.23
CA VAL A 148 -1.01 8.72 2.82
C VAL A 148 -2.25 7.84 2.88
N ALA A 149 -3.13 8.03 3.85
CA ALA A 149 -4.38 7.26 3.93
C ALA A 149 -5.35 7.64 2.79
N MET A 150 -5.44 8.93 2.44
CA MET A 150 -6.22 9.40 1.30
C MET A 150 -5.68 8.84 -0.01
N ALA A 151 -4.38 8.90 -0.22
CA ALA A 151 -3.72 8.32 -1.39
C ALA A 151 -3.97 6.81 -1.48
N THR A 152 -3.91 6.08 -0.36
CA THR A 152 -4.20 4.65 -0.29
C THR A 152 -5.64 4.36 -0.75
N GLY A 153 -6.61 5.14 -0.31
CA GLY A 153 -8.00 4.99 -0.73
C GLY A 153 -8.19 5.17 -2.23
N ILE A 154 -7.55 6.18 -2.82
CA ILE A 154 -7.60 6.44 -4.27
C ILE A 154 -6.98 5.28 -5.05
N VAL A 155 -5.80 4.84 -4.64
CA VAL A 155 -5.06 3.76 -5.31
C VAL A 155 -5.83 2.44 -5.23
N CYS A 156 -6.28 2.03 -4.05
CA CYS A 156 -7.04 0.80 -3.88
C CYS A 156 -8.38 0.85 -4.65
N GLY A 157 -9.04 1.99 -4.66
CA GLY A 157 -10.26 2.22 -5.42
C GLY A 157 -10.05 1.98 -6.91
N GLU A 158 -8.97 2.54 -7.49
CA GLU A 158 -8.67 2.37 -8.90
C GLU A 158 -8.28 0.92 -9.25
N PHE A 159 -7.48 0.24 -8.42
CA PHE A 159 -7.20 -1.19 -8.60
C PHE A 159 -8.48 -2.03 -8.66
N ARG A 160 -9.42 -1.80 -7.74
CA ARG A 160 -10.69 -2.54 -7.69
C ARG A 160 -11.63 -2.17 -8.81
N ARG A 161 -11.68 -0.88 -9.21
CA ARG A 161 -12.48 -0.46 -10.37
C ARG A 161 -12.05 -1.18 -11.64
N GLN A 162 -10.75 -1.24 -11.90
CA GLN A 162 -10.22 -1.94 -13.08
C GLN A 162 -10.45 -3.46 -13.00
N ALA A 163 -10.27 -4.06 -11.83
CA ALA A 163 -10.53 -5.49 -11.63
C ALA A 163 -12.00 -5.84 -11.87
N SER A 164 -12.94 -5.01 -11.39
CA SER A 164 -14.39 -5.19 -11.62
C SER A 164 -14.76 -5.07 -13.10
N ALA A 165 -14.18 -4.10 -13.81
CA ALA A 165 -14.43 -3.91 -15.24
C ALA A 165 -13.96 -5.11 -16.09
N LYS A 166 -12.91 -5.81 -15.66
CA LYS A 166 -12.40 -7.02 -16.34
C LYS A 166 -13.23 -8.28 -16.02
N ALA A 167 -13.77 -8.37 -14.80
CA ALA A 167 -14.61 -9.51 -14.40
C ALA A 167 -16.01 -9.49 -15.03
N GLY A 168 -16.49 -8.34 -15.49
CA GLY A 168 -17.80 -8.20 -16.17
C GLY A 168 -17.76 -8.41 -17.69
N LYS A 169 -16.62 -8.83 -18.24
CA LYS A 169 -16.44 -9.24 -19.64
C LYS A 169 -16.25 -10.74 -19.72
#